data_1e7a16120b2b83b981796c37ed67a5c8
#
_entry.id   1e7a16120b2b83b981796c37ed67a5c8
#
_cell.length_a   1.000
_cell.length_b   1.000
_cell.length_c   1.000
_cell.angle_alpha   90.00
_cell.angle_beta   90.00
_cell.angle_gamma   90.00
#
_symmetry.space_group_name_H-M   'P 1'
#
loop_
_entity.id
_entity.type
_entity.pdbx_description
1 polymer ?
#
loop_
_entity_poly.entity_id
_entity_poly.type
_entity_poly.pdbx_seq_one_letter_code
_entity_poly.pdbx_strand_id
1 'polypeptide(L)'
;MSKKRSRKQEWRVKMSKYTTELRRIIEDRGEEEVRSWFMDYELTDYLTQDEINIIMERGTWNKEKLAQKIIDHYYMREIGFETVGLFKHQVKVAMQEIMEEKLPLIYSAAIKYDPLVNVDFTEEYTGQNAGNSTSNSNGLTVASDTPQGEIRKSEILAGKYASSTSATDMDDTTATSGSESYTKKTKGNSGVSATAQKMVQQYRENIIMIDRDIIRDLSSLFMSIY
;
A
#
# COMPACT_ATOMS: atom_id res chain seq x y z
N MET A 1 48.86 -25.26 -51.25
CA MET A 1 48.04 -25.31 -50.03
C MET A 1 47.28 -23.97 -49.92
N SER A 2 46.04 -23.91 -50.42
CA SER A 2 45.19 -22.73 -50.41
C SER A 2 44.46 -22.67 -49.07
N LYS A 3 44.77 -21.66 -48.21
CA LYS A 3 44.07 -21.40 -46.98
C LYS A 3 42.63 -20.94 -47.30
N LYS A 4 41.66 -21.84 -47.10
CA LYS A 4 40.27 -21.42 -46.99
C LYS A 4 40.12 -20.51 -45.76
N ARG A 5 40.25 -19.21 -45.94
CA ARG A 5 39.79 -18.26 -44.92
C ARG A 5 38.28 -18.46 -44.81
N SER A 6 37.85 -18.77 -43.58
CA SER A 6 36.44 -19.04 -43.28
C SER A 6 35.59 -17.80 -43.69
N ARG A 7 34.46 -18.03 -44.34
CA ARG A 7 33.47 -17.00 -44.73
C ARG A 7 33.13 -16.03 -43.56
N LYS A 8 33.24 -16.50 -42.34
CA LYS A 8 33.08 -15.69 -41.13
C LYS A 8 34.13 -14.58 -40.95
N GLN A 9 35.35 -14.78 -41.43
CA GLN A 9 36.40 -13.75 -41.35
C GLN A 9 36.23 -12.64 -42.40
N GLU A 10 35.70 -12.97 -43.59
CA GLU A 10 35.44 -11.97 -44.62
C GLU A 10 34.32 -11.00 -44.26
N TRP A 11 33.31 -11.46 -43.51
CA TRP A 11 32.22 -10.58 -43.06
C TRP A 11 32.70 -9.57 -41.98
N ARG A 12 33.65 -9.94 -41.12
CA ARG A 12 34.23 -9.04 -40.13
C ARG A 12 34.98 -7.85 -40.76
N VAL A 13 35.50 -7.99 -41.97
CA VAL A 13 36.26 -6.90 -42.65
C VAL A 13 35.34 -5.90 -43.37
N LYS A 14 34.08 -6.28 -43.62
CA LYS A 14 33.08 -5.45 -44.33
C LYS A 14 32.11 -4.70 -43.41
N MET A 15 32.22 -4.87 -42.12
CA MET A 15 31.39 -4.10 -41.20
C MET A 15 31.86 -2.63 -41.18
N SER A 16 30.89 -1.74 -41.38
CA SER A 16 31.08 -0.29 -41.25
C SER A 16 31.77 -0.01 -39.92
N LYS A 17 32.76 0.89 -39.96
CA LYS A 17 33.64 1.16 -38.80
C LYS A 17 32.93 1.80 -37.59
N TYR A 18 31.65 2.09 -37.68
CA TYR A 18 31.04 3.05 -36.79
C TYR A 18 29.85 2.53 -35.96
N THR A 19 29.11 1.53 -36.43
CA THR A 19 27.91 1.05 -35.70
C THR A 19 27.65 -0.45 -35.91
N THR A 20 27.03 -1.09 -34.93
CA THR A 20 26.68 -2.52 -34.98
C THR A 20 25.22 -2.69 -34.54
N GLU A 21 24.44 -3.46 -35.31
CA GLU A 21 23.07 -3.83 -34.94
C GLU A 21 23.07 -4.73 -33.69
N LEU A 22 22.09 -4.56 -32.80
CA LEU A 22 21.94 -5.39 -31.62
C LEU A 22 21.84 -6.88 -31.99
N ARG A 23 21.15 -7.22 -33.08
CA ARG A 23 21.06 -8.58 -33.62
C ARG A 23 22.43 -9.24 -33.79
N ARG A 24 23.40 -8.52 -34.33
CA ARG A 24 24.75 -9.06 -34.58
C ARG A 24 25.52 -9.28 -33.29
N ILE A 25 25.28 -8.46 -32.29
CA ILE A 25 25.86 -8.63 -30.96
C ILE A 25 25.27 -9.89 -30.33
N ILE A 26 23.99 -10.13 -30.48
CA ILE A 26 23.31 -11.34 -30.00
C ILE A 26 23.84 -12.60 -30.73
N GLU A 27 24.06 -12.53 -32.04
CA GLU A 27 24.63 -13.65 -32.81
C GLU A 27 26.07 -13.97 -32.38
N ASP A 28 26.86 -12.95 -31.95
CA ASP A 28 28.27 -13.12 -31.53
C ASP A 28 28.39 -13.57 -30.07
N ARG A 29 27.56 -13.06 -29.17
CA ARG A 29 27.67 -13.25 -27.72
C ARG A 29 26.66 -14.21 -27.11
N GLY A 30 25.56 -14.41 -27.80
CA GLY A 30 24.41 -15.14 -27.29
C GLY A 30 23.35 -14.22 -26.68
N GLU A 31 22.10 -14.62 -26.82
CA GLU A 31 20.96 -13.85 -26.36
C GLU A 31 20.91 -13.71 -24.83
N GLU A 32 21.28 -14.77 -24.11
CA GLU A 32 21.28 -14.77 -22.65
C GLU A 32 22.29 -13.77 -22.06
N GLU A 33 23.50 -13.69 -22.66
CA GLU A 33 24.50 -12.70 -22.23
C GLU A 33 23.96 -11.27 -22.44
N VAL A 34 23.40 -10.98 -23.61
CA VAL A 34 22.86 -9.66 -23.90
C VAL A 34 21.67 -9.33 -23.02
N ARG A 35 20.79 -10.30 -22.77
CA ARG A 35 19.65 -10.15 -21.85
C ARG A 35 20.10 -9.80 -20.44
N SER A 36 21.18 -10.41 -19.97
CA SER A 36 21.73 -10.15 -18.63
C SER A 36 22.14 -8.66 -18.45
N TRP A 37 22.55 -7.97 -19.51
CA TRP A 37 22.92 -6.56 -19.43
C TRP A 37 21.75 -5.66 -19.07
N PHE A 38 20.53 -5.98 -19.53
CA PHE A 38 19.28 -5.27 -19.21
C PHE A 38 18.69 -5.68 -17.85
N MET A 39 19.31 -6.66 -17.19
CA MET A 39 18.92 -7.14 -15.86
C MET A 39 19.95 -6.81 -14.78
N ASP A 40 21.00 -6.05 -15.08
CA ASP A 40 22.09 -5.74 -14.15
C ASP A 40 21.73 -4.59 -13.18
N TYR A 41 20.66 -4.83 -12.38
CA TYR A 41 20.21 -3.98 -11.29
C TYR A 41 19.52 -4.84 -10.23
N GLU A 42 19.55 -4.42 -8.96
CA GLU A 42 18.89 -5.13 -7.88
C GLU A 42 17.61 -4.44 -7.46
N LEU A 43 16.55 -5.21 -7.26
CA LEU A 43 15.24 -4.69 -6.84
C LEU A 43 15.28 -4.16 -5.40
N THR A 44 16.11 -4.80 -4.57
CA THR A 44 16.29 -4.44 -3.16
C THR A 44 16.96 -3.10 -2.92
N ASP A 45 17.58 -2.51 -3.96
CA ASP A 45 18.16 -1.17 -3.90
C ASP A 45 17.09 -0.08 -3.88
N TYR A 46 15.88 -0.40 -4.37
CA TYR A 46 14.80 0.57 -4.60
C TYR A 46 13.50 0.22 -3.86
N LEU A 47 13.29 -1.03 -3.52
CA LEU A 47 12.07 -1.53 -2.90
C LEU A 47 12.38 -2.40 -1.69
N THR A 48 11.47 -2.39 -0.72
CA THR A 48 11.51 -3.31 0.41
C THR A 48 11.15 -4.73 -0.03
N GLN A 49 11.55 -5.74 0.77
CA GLN A 49 11.23 -7.14 0.45
C GLN A 49 9.72 -7.41 0.37
N ASP A 50 8.92 -6.73 1.19
CA ASP A 50 7.46 -6.88 1.18
C ASP A 50 6.84 -6.34 -0.11
N GLU A 51 7.34 -5.21 -0.62
CA GLU A 51 6.91 -4.65 -1.90
C GLU A 51 7.28 -5.53 -3.08
N ILE A 52 8.47 -6.12 -3.07
CA ILE A 52 8.91 -7.10 -4.09
C ILE A 52 8.01 -8.33 -4.07
N ASN A 53 7.66 -8.84 -2.89
CA ASN A 53 6.77 -9.99 -2.75
C ASN A 53 5.38 -9.70 -3.33
N ILE A 54 4.82 -8.50 -3.13
CA ILE A 54 3.54 -8.09 -3.71
C ILE A 54 3.61 -8.08 -5.24
N ILE A 55 4.68 -7.57 -5.84
CA ILE A 55 4.87 -7.56 -7.30
C ILE A 55 4.94 -8.99 -7.84
N MET A 56 5.69 -9.88 -7.18
CA MET A 56 5.85 -11.27 -7.58
C MET A 56 4.55 -12.08 -7.43
N GLU A 57 3.84 -11.93 -6.33
CA GLU A 57 2.56 -12.63 -6.09
C GLU A 57 1.51 -12.25 -7.15
N ARG A 58 1.49 -11.00 -7.54
CA ARG A 58 0.60 -10.52 -8.60
C ARG A 58 1.00 -11.00 -9.99
N GLY A 59 2.28 -11.26 -10.22
CA GLY A 59 2.79 -11.65 -11.53
C GLY A 59 2.57 -10.60 -12.63
N THR A 60 2.32 -9.34 -12.25
CA THR A 60 2.04 -8.25 -13.19
C THR A 60 3.26 -7.79 -13.95
N TRP A 61 4.44 -7.94 -13.34
CA TRP A 61 5.71 -7.54 -13.90
C TRP A 61 6.79 -8.60 -13.64
N ASN A 62 7.73 -8.73 -14.57
CA ASN A 62 8.84 -9.67 -14.46
C ASN A 62 10.05 -9.11 -15.19
N LYS A 63 11.19 -9.11 -14.52
CA LYS A 63 12.48 -8.59 -14.98
C LYS A 63 12.94 -9.24 -16.30
N GLU A 64 12.80 -10.55 -16.40
CA GLU A 64 13.20 -11.31 -17.59
C GLU A 64 12.31 -11.00 -18.80
N LYS A 65 10.97 -10.91 -18.58
CA LYS A 65 10.02 -10.53 -19.63
C LYS A 65 10.26 -9.12 -20.13
N LEU A 66 10.61 -8.19 -19.23
CA LEU A 66 10.96 -6.84 -19.63
C LEU A 66 12.23 -6.82 -20.49
N ALA A 67 13.30 -7.50 -20.06
CA ALA A 67 14.53 -7.59 -20.80
C ALA A 67 14.32 -8.20 -22.21
N GLN A 68 13.47 -9.24 -22.31
CA GLN A 68 13.12 -9.81 -23.60
C GLN A 68 12.38 -8.81 -24.50
N LYS A 69 11.40 -8.08 -23.98
CA LYS A 69 10.68 -7.03 -24.74
C LYS A 69 11.62 -5.93 -25.24
N ILE A 70 12.63 -5.56 -24.46
CA ILE A 70 13.64 -4.58 -24.84
C ILE A 70 14.47 -5.13 -26.03
N ILE A 71 14.95 -6.38 -25.93
CA ILE A 71 15.71 -7.03 -27.00
C ILE A 71 14.89 -7.10 -28.26
N ASP A 72 13.65 -7.57 -28.18
CA ASP A 72 12.76 -7.71 -29.36
C ASP A 72 12.48 -6.36 -30.01
N HIS A 73 12.29 -5.31 -29.21
CA HIS A 73 12.03 -3.96 -29.73
C HIS A 73 13.23 -3.36 -30.47
N TYR A 74 14.44 -3.56 -29.93
CA TYR A 74 15.67 -2.97 -30.45
C TYR A 74 16.49 -3.94 -31.32
N TYR A 75 15.97 -5.13 -31.62
CA TYR A 75 16.69 -6.20 -32.29
C TYR A 75 17.41 -5.77 -33.58
N MET A 76 16.75 -4.96 -34.40
CA MET A 76 17.27 -4.47 -35.68
C MET A 76 17.91 -3.08 -35.59
N ARG A 77 18.00 -2.51 -34.38
CA ARG A 77 18.59 -1.19 -34.19
C ARG A 77 20.09 -1.26 -34.01
N GLU A 78 20.78 -0.25 -34.49
CA GLU A 78 22.19 -0.05 -34.27
C GLU A 78 22.43 0.56 -32.89
N ILE A 79 23.47 0.08 -32.19
CA ILE A 79 23.87 0.66 -30.90
C ILE A 79 24.49 2.07 -31.13
N GLY A 80 24.21 3.00 -30.21
CA GLY A 80 24.67 4.38 -30.29
C GLY A 80 26.13 4.61 -29.81
N PHE A 81 26.91 3.53 -29.62
CA PHE A 81 28.24 3.59 -29.03
C PHE A 81 29.28 2.88 -29.91
N GLU A 82 30.52 3.36 -29.85
CA GLU A 82 31.60 2.86 -30.70
C GLU A 82 32.02 1.41 -30.40
N THR A 83 31.81 0.97 -29.15
CA THR A 83 32.18 -0.40 -28.72
C THR A 83 31.06 -1.06 -27.94
N VAL A 84 30.96 -2.38 -28.07
CA VAL A 84 29.99 -3.19 -27.32
C VAL A 84 30.23 -3.09 -25.81
N GLY A 85 31.50 -2.94 -25.36
CA GLY A 85 31.81 -2.77 -23.95
C GLY A 85 31.27 -1.46 -23.38
N LEU A 86 31.38 -0.36 -24.13
CA LEU A 86 30.84 0.93 -23.75
C LEU A 86 29.29 0.90 -23.75
N PHE A 87 28.70 0.28 -24.78
CA PHE A 87 27.25 0.07 -24.83
C PHE A 87 26.74 -0.71 -23.60
N LYS A 88 27.39 -1.83 -23.25
CA LYS A 88 27.03 -2.61 -22.04
C LYS A 88 27.09 -1.76 -20.78
N HIS A 89 28.12 -0.94 -20.62
CA HIS A 89 28.24 -0.04 -19.47
C HIS A 89 27.12 0.97 -19.43
N GLN A 90 26.79 1.59 -20.55
CA GLN A 90 25.73 2.58 -20.64
C GLN A 90 24.34 1.97 -20.45
N VAL A 91 24.11 0.74 -20.94
CA VAL A 91 22.88 -0.02 -20.63
C VAL A 91 22.72 -0.20 -19.12
N LYS A 92 23.79 -0.59 -18.41
CA LYS A 92 23.75 -0.74 -16.96
C LYS A 92 23.37 0.57 -16.27
N VAL A 93 24.05 1.68 -16.62
CA VAL A 93 23.78 3.00 -16.02
C VAL A 93 22.34 3.43 -16.29
N ALA A 94 21.91 3.39 -17.56
CA ALA A 94 20.56 3.78 -17.94
C ALA A 94 19.48 2.91 -17.26
N MET A 95 19.70 1.60 -17.17
CA MET A 95 18.76 0.72 -16.48
C MET A 95 18.66 1.04 -14.98
N GLN A 96 19.76 1.36 -14.30
CA GLN A 96 19.74 1.76 -12.91
C GLN A 96 18.95 3.07 -12.72
N GLU A 97 19.24 4.10 -13.52
CA GLU A 97 18.53 5.39 -13.47
C GLU A 97 17.03 5.25 -13.78
N ILE A 98 16.68 4.52 -14.83
CA ILE A 98 15.28 4.29 -15.20
C ILE A 98 14.55 3.49 -14.14
N MET A 99 15.16 2.44 -13.59
CA MET A 99 14.49 1.58 -12.61
C MET A 99 14.30 2.26 -11.27
N GLU A 100 15.16 3.19 -10.88
CA GLU A 100 14.95 4.04 -9.70
C GLU A 100 13.62 4.80 -9.79
N GLU A 101 13.27 5.33 -10.96
CA GLU A 101 12.01 6.03 -11.18
C GLU A 101 10.81 5.08 -11.36
N LYS A 102 11.00 3.98 -12.10
CA LYS A 102 9.90 3.13 -12.56
C LYS A 102 9.49 2.04 -11.55
N LEU A 103 10.39 1.56 -10.69
CA LEU A 103 10.06 0.51 -9.71
C LEU A 103 8.96 0.90 -8.72
N PRO A 104 8.92 2.12 -8.16
CA PRO A 104 7.80 2.57 -7.33
C PRO A 104 6.47 2.59 -8.10
N LEU A 105 6.49 2.90 -9.40
CA LEU A 105 5.30 2.87 -10.25
C LEU A 105 4.83 1.44 -10.52
N ILE A 106 5.76 0.50 -10.74
CA ILE A 106 5.48 -0.93 -10.89
C ILE A 106 4.83 -1.48 -9.63
N TYR A 107 5.36 -1.13 -8.45
CA TYR A 107 4.77 -1.48 -7.17
C TYR A 107 3.36 -0.90 -7.01
N SER A 108 3.19 0.39 -7.28
CA SER A 108 1.88 1.05 -7.25
C SER A 108 0.85 0.35 -8.16
N ALA A 109 1.26 -0.09 -9.35
CA ALA A 109 0.42 -0.83 -10.28
C ALA A 109 0.12 -2.27 -9.81
N ALA A 110 1.00 -2.86 -9.00
CA ALA A 110 0.81 -4.19 -8.42
C ALA A 110 -0.16 -4.19 -7.24
N ILE A 111 -0.35 -3.08 -6.53
CA ILE A 111 -1.32 -2.97 -5.44
C ILE A 111 -2.74 -3.23 -5.96
N LYS A 112 -3.48 -4.05 -5.21
CA LYS A 112 -4.89 -4.33 -5.54
C LYS A 112 -5.73 -3.08 -5.32
N TYR A 113 -6.12 -2.43 -6.39
CA TYR A 113 -7.04 -1.32 -6.36
C TYR A 113 -8.40 -1.73 -6.94
N ASP A 114 -9.46 -1.52 -6.16
CA ASP A 114 -10.83 -1.68 -6.62
C ASP A 114 -11.46 -0.28 -6.76
N PRO A 115 -11.68 0.21 -7.99
CA PRO A 115 -12.20 1.55 -8.21
C PRO A 115 -13.64 1.74 -7.69
N LEU A 116 -14.33 0.66 -7.33
CA LEU A 116 -15.68 0.70 -6.77
C LEU A 116 -15.67 0.76 -5.24
N VAL A 117 -14.52 0.58 -4.61
CA VAL A 117 -14.35 0.59 -3.14
C VAL A 117 -13.41 1.73 -2.78
N ASN A 118 -13.94 2.85 -2.31
CA ASN A 118 -13.15 3.98 -1.84
C ASN A 118 -13.06 4.03 -0.31
N VAL A 119 -13.79 3.17 0.39
CA VAL A 119 -13.81 3.06 1.84
C VAL A 119 -13.65 1.59 2.24
N ASP A 120 -12.55 1.28 2.90
CA ASP A 120 -12.31 -0.03 3.52
C ASP A 120 -11.53 0.23 4.81
N PHE A 121 -12.25 0.49 5.91
CA PHE A 121 -11.65 0.69 7.22
C PHE A 121 -12.37 -0.09 8.30
N THR A 122 -11.62 -0.41 9.33
CA THR A 122 -12.11 -1.04 10.54
C THR A 122 -12.04 -0.04 11.68
N GLU A 123 -13.17 0.22 12.30
CA GLU A 123 -13.29 1.07 13.48
C GLU A 123 -13.41 0.16 14.70
N GLU A 124 -12.48 0.28 15.63
CA GLU A 124 -12.52 -0.43 16.91
C GLU A 124 -12.82 0.58 18.00
N TYR A 125 -13.90 0.32 18.73
CA TYR A 125 -14.31 1.11 19.87
C TYR A 125 -14.21 0.29 21.12
N THR A 126 -13.57 0.85 22.16
CA THR A 126 -13.57 0.30 23.51
C THR A 126 -13.97 1.39 24.50
N GLY A 127 -15.15 1.28 25.04
CA GLY A 127 -15.68 2.18 26.03
C GLY A 127 -15.73 1.53 27.40
N GLN A 128 -15.34 2.26 28.43
CA GLN A 128 -15.57 1.88 29.81
C GLN A 128 -16.51 2.89 30.45
N ASN A 129 -17.58 2.40 31.04
CA ASN A 129 -18.54 3.21 31.75
C ASN A 129 -18.53 2.80 33.23
N ALA A 130 -18.25 3.75 34.12
CA ALA A 130 -18.30 3.55 35.58
C ALA A 130 -19.20 4.64 36.16
N GLY A 131 -20.22 4.22 36.83
CA GLY A 131 -21.14 5.11 37.56
C GLY A 131 -21.26 4.71 39.02
N ASN A 132 -21.07 5.66 39.92
CA ASN A 132 -21.38 5.49 41.35
C ASN A 132 -22.60 6.34 41.66
N SER A 133 -23.63 5.72 42.21
CA SER A 133 -24.81 6.39 42.74
C SER A 133 -24.90 6.11 44.22
N THR A 134 -24.88 7.18 45.04
CA THR A 134 -25.10 7.09 46.47
C THR A 134 -26.41 7.77 46.82
N SER A 135 -27.34 7.03 47.39
CA SER A 135 -28.64 7.53 47.83
C SER A 135 -28.76 7.38 49.37
N ASN A 136 -28.88 8.50 50.06
CA ASN A 136 -29.12 8.51 51.48
C ASN A 136 -30.55 8.95 51.73
N SER A 137 -31.32 8.09 52.37
CA SER A 137 -32.70 8.36 52.73
C SER A 137 -32.90 8.20 54.21
N ASN A 138 -33.18 9.32 54.88
CA ASN A 138 -33.46 9.33 56.31
C ASN A 138 -34.91 9.68 56.53
N GLY A 139 -35.68 8.71 57.03
CA GLY A 139 -37.07 8.84 57.36
C GLY A 139 -37.32 8.77 58.87
N LEU A 140 -37.96 9.75 59.43
CA LEU A 140 -38.43 9.72 60.83
C LEU A 140 -39.95 9.83 60.85
N THR A 141 -40.58 8.81 61.32
CA THR A 141 -42.04 8.79 61.53
C THR A 141 -42.34 8.78 63.01
N VAL A 142 -43.10 9.74 63.49
CA VAL A 142 -43.51 9.85 64.87
C VAL A 142 -45.02 9.89 64.90
N ALA A 143 -45.63 9.00 65.69
CA ALA A 143 -47.05 9.03 65.98
C ALA A 143 -47.27 9.37 67.46
N SER A 144 -48.19 10.30 67.71
CA SER A 144 -48.59 10.72 69.07
C SER A 144 -50.10 10.70 69.12
N ASP A 145 -50.59 10.04 70.15
CA ASP A 145 -52.04 9.95 70.43
C ASP A 145 -52.63 11.15 71.20
N THR A 146 -51.74 12.03 71.65
CA THR A 146 -52.16 13.25 72.33
C THR A 146 -51.92 14.45 71.41
N PRO A 147 -52.97 15.28 71.17
CA PRO A 147 -52.77 16.54 70.49
C PRO A 147 -51.87 17.45 71.27
N GLN A 148 -50.72 17.65 70.79
CA GLN A 148 -49.69 18.51 71.37
C GLN A 148 -49.66 19.80 70.56
N GLY A 149 -49.36 20.94 71.25
CA GLY A 149 -49.10 22.22 70.57
C GLY A 149 -47.87 22.13 69.66
N GLU A 150 -47.17 23.15 69.41
CA GLU A 150 -45.98 23.16 68.53
C GLU A 150 -44.92 22.19 69.02
N ILE A 151 -44.79 21.01 68.29
CA ILE A 151 -43.78 20.02 68.52
C ILE A 151 -42.57 20.33 67.66
N ARG A 152 -41.42 20.60 68.29
CA ARG A 152 -40.15 20.86 67.59
C ARG A 152 -39.45 19.53 67.24
N LYS A 153 -38.88 19.46 66.07
CA LYS A 153 -38.15 18.27 65.60
C LYS A 153 -37.07 17.81 66.57
N SER A 154 -36.38 18.73 67.22
CA SER A 154 -35.35 18.45 68.27
C SER A 154 -35.88 17.72 69.47
N GLU A 155 -37.12 17.98 69.92
CA GLU A 155 -37.76 17.39 71.07
C GLU A 155 -38.26 15.96 70.71
N ILE A 156 -38.66 15.76 69.50
CA ILE A 156 -39.03 14.44 68.95
C ILE A 156 -37.80 13.55 68.91
N LEU A 157 -36.67 14.06 68.39
CA LEU A 157 -35.40 13.34 68.37
C LEU A 157 -34.88 13.04 69.82
N ALA A 158 -35.25 13.82 70.79
CA ALA A 158 -34.94 13.56 72.17
C ALA A 158 -35.89 12.58 72.91
N GLY A 159 -36.81 11.96 72.17
CA GLY A 159 -37.77 10.98 72.70
C GLY A 159 -38.91 11.54 73.50
N LYS A 160 -39.13 12.84 73.46
CA LYS A 160 -40.25 13.52 74.23
C LYS A 160 -41.52 13.47 73.39
N TYR A 161 -42.64 13.24 74.01
CA TYR A 161 -43.99 13.28 73.35
C TYR A 161 -44.32 12.21 72.31
N ALA A 162 -43.54 11.13 72.26
CA ALA A 162 -43.82 10.07 71.27
C ALA A 162 -44.50 8.90 71.91
N SER A 163 -45.66 8.46 71.33
CA SER A 163 -46.31 7.20 71.66
C SER A 163 -45.68 6.05 70.86
N SER A 164 -45.23 6.38 69.62
CA SER A 164 -44.52 5.43 68.77
C SER A 164 -43.58 6.19 67.86
N THR A 165 -42.35 5.72 67.74
CA THR A 165 -41.32 6.31 66.87
C THR A 165 -40.76 5.20 65.97
N SER A 166 -40.62 5.52 64.70
CA SER A 166 -39.92 4.68 63.75
C SER A 166 -38.91 5.55 63.02
N ALA A 167 -37.66 5.17 63.07
CA ALA A 167 -36.60 5.78 62.29
C ALA A 167 -36.10 4.78 61.25
N THR A 168 -36.02 5.24 60.06
CA THR A 168 -35.46 4.47 58.96
C THR A 168 -34.24 5.26 58.42
N ASP A 169 -33.10 4.62 58.48
CA ASP A 169 -31.88 5.13 57.86
C ASP A 169 -31.45 4.14 56.79
N MET A 170 -31.44 4.61 55.56
CA MET A 170 -31.12 3.76 54.42
C MET A 170 -30.02 4.44 53.61
N ASP A 171 -28.87 3.83 53.66
CA ASP A 171 -27.73 4.19 52.83
C ASP A 171 -27.58 3.14 51.71
N ASP A 172 -27.87 3.54 50.50
CA ASP A 172 -27.73 2.68 49.33
C ASP A 172 -26.60 3.22 48.47
N THR A 173 -25.61 2.39 48.21
CA THR A 173 -24.50 2.69 47.31
C THR A 173 -24.50 1.68 46.16
N THR A 174 -24.87 2.14 44.97
CA THR A 174 -24.85 1.34 43.75
C THR A 174 -23.66 1.69 42.92
N ALA A 175 -22.73 0.74 42.71
CA ALA A 175 -21.63 0.87 41.80
C ALA A 175 -21.97 0.10 40.48
N THR A 176 -22.02 0.80 39.39
CA THR A 176 -22.25 0.21 38.07
C THR A 176 -20.98 0.31 37.24
N SER A 177 -20.45 -0.82 36.82
CA SER A 177 -19.35 -0.85 35.83
C SER A 177 -19.76 -1.62 34.61
N GLY A 178 -19.56 -1.05 33.46
CA GLY A 178 -19.81 -1.67 32.16
C GLY A 178 -18.64 -1.46 31.22
N SER A 179 -18.28 -2.48 30.47
CA SER A 179 -17.37 -2.35 29.33
C SER A 179 -18.12 -2.65 28.07
N GLU A 180 -17.98 -1.77 27.09
CA GLU A 180 -18.57 -1.94 25.76
C GLU A 180 -17.45 -1.93 24.74
N SER A 181 -17.39 -2.95 23.90
CA SER A 181 -16.46 -3.01 22.78
C SER A 181 -17.21 -3.45 21.54
N TYR A 182 -16.96 -2.74 20.43
CA TYR A 182 -17.47 -3.18 19.13
C TYR A 182 -16.41 -2.94 18.05
N THR A 183 -16.45 -3.81 17.04
CA THR A 183 -15.64 -3.69 15.85
C THR A 183 -16.58 -3.48 14.68
N LYS A 184 -16.46 -2.33 14.02
CA LYS A 184 -17.25 -1.98 12.83
C LYS A 184 -16.36 -1.99 11.60
N LYS A 185 -16.64 -2.91 10.66
CA LYS A 185 -15.98 -2.95 9.37
C LYS A 185 -16.84 -2.27 8.31
N THR A 186 -16.34 -1.19 7.74
CA THR A 186 -17.02 -0.45 6.68
C THR A 186 -16.28 -0.65 5.37
N LYS A 187 -16.97 -1.19 4.36
CA LYS A 187 -16.42 -1.41 3.03
C LYS A 187 -17.44 -0.99 1.97
N GLY A 188 -17.00 -0.18 1.02
CA GLY A 188 -17.87 0.26 -0.06
C GLY A 188 -17.49 1.61 -0.63
N ASN A 189 -18.45 2.25 -1.26
CA ASN A 189 -18.32 3.60 -1.81
C ASN A 189 -19.08 4.57 -0.93
N SER A 190 -18.38 5.51 -0.29
CA SER A 190 -18.96 6.54 0.57
C SER A 190 -18.96 7.88 -0.17
N GLY A 191 -20.14 8.30 -0.63
CA GLY A 191 -20.41 9.70 -0.99
C GLY A 191 -19.75 10.24 -2.26
N VAL A 192 -19.12 9.43 -3.09
CA VAL A 192 -18.62 9.88 -4.38
C VAL A 192 -19.72 9.76 -5.43
N SER A 193 -20.22 10.91 -5.87
CA SER A 193 -21.26 11.01 -6.90
C SER A 193 -20.80 10.66 -8.32
N ALA A 194 -19.51 10.30 -8.50
CA ALA A 194 -19.03 9.81 -9.77
C ALA A 194 -19.62 8.43 -10.03
N THR A 195 -20.27 8.27 -11.18
CA THR A 195 -20.80 6.97 -11.60
C THR A 195 -19.68 5.93 -11.58
N ALA A 196 -19.96 4.73 -11.06
CA ALA A 196 -19.01 3.61 -11.04
C ALA A 196 -18.32 3.40 -12.42
N GLN A 197 -19.05 3.63 -13.51
CA GLN A 197 -18.52 3.60 -14.87
C GLN A 197 -17.40 4.63 -15.11
N LYS A 198 -17.55 5.86 -14.61
CA LYS A 198 -16.53 6.90 -14.77
C LYS A 198 -15.27 6.57 -13.98
N MET A 199 -15.41 6.02 -12.78
CA MET A 199 -14.26 5.59 -11.97
C MET A 199 -13.51 4.42 -12.64
N VAL A 200 -14.23 3.43 -13.18
CA VAL A 200 -13.63 2.33 -13.95
C VAL A 200 -12.97 2.84 -15.21
N GLN A 201 -13.56 3.81 -15.90
CA GLN A 201 -12.97 4.43 -17.09
C GLN A 201 -11.68 5.16 -16.74
N GLN A 202 -11.69 6.01 -15.73
CA GLN A 202 -10.47 6.69 -15.25
C GLN A 202 -9.38 5.72 -14.82
N TYR A 203 -9.75 4.63 -14.14
CA TYR A 203 -8.79 3.57 -13.80
C TYR A 203 -8.16 2.95 -15.04
N ARG A 204 -8.95 2.66 -16.09
CA ARG A 204 -8.45 2.11 -17.36
C ARG A 204 -7.55 3.09 -18.12
N GLU A 205 -7.90 4.37 -18.11
CA GLU A 205 -7.11 5.44 -18.73
C GLU A 205 -5.77 5.64 -18.02
N ASN A 206 -5.75 5.42 -16.69
CA ASN A 206 -4.55 5.52 -15.87
C ASN A 206 -3.70 4.23 -15.83
N ILE A 207 -4.08 3.17 -16.56
CA ILE A 207 -3.22 2.00 -16.72
C ILE A 207 -1.96 2.43 -17.49
N ILE A 208 -0.90 2.65 -16.74
CA ILE A 208 0.40 3.04 -17.28
C ILE A 208 1.05 1.81 -17.90
N MET A 209 1.41 1.89 -19.16
CA MET A 209 2.20 0.86 -19.83
C MET A 209 3.68 1.07 -19.52
N ILE A 210 4.07 0.78 -18.28
CA ILE A 210 5.41 1.05 -17.74
C ILE A 210 6.51 0.42 -18.61
N ASP A 211 6.31 -0.81 -19.09
CA ASP A 211 7.27 -1.47 -19.98
C ASP A 211 7.54 -0.65 -21.26
N ARG A 212 6.49 -0.02 -21.83
CA ARG A 212 6.64 0.82 -23.01
C ARG A 212 7.42 2.09 -22.73
N ASP A 213 7.20 2.67 -21.56
CA ASP A 213 7.92 3.88 -21.15
C ASP A 213 9.39 3.57 -20.90
N ILE A 214 9.72 2.46 -20.22
CA ILE A 214 11.10 1.99 -20.05
C ILE A 214 11.77 1.77 -21.41
N ILE A 215 11.08 1.07 -22.34
CA ILE A 215 11.62 0.83 -23.68
C ILE A 215 11.89 2.17 -24.39
N ARG A 216 10.99 3.14 -24.29
CA ARG A 216 11.16 4.46 -24.90
C ARG A 216 12.34 5.24 -24.29
N ASP A 217 12.50 5.18 -22.98
CA ASP A 217 13.56 5.88 -22.26
C ASP A 217 14.96 5.34 -22.65
N LEU A 218 15.04 4.05 -22.99
CA LEU A 218 16.26 3.41 -23.53
C LEU A 218 16.60 3.82 -24.99
N SER A 219 15.73 4.56 -25.66
CA SER A 219 15.94 4.93 -27.09
C SER A 219 17.23 5.73 -27.32
N SER A 220 17.72 6.46 -26.31
CA SER A 220 18.97 7.22 -26.35
C SER A 220 20.23 6.35 -26.51
N LEU A 221 20.14 5.05 -26.16
CA LEU A 221 21.24 4.10 -26.30
C LEU A 221 21.40 3.56 -27.73
N PHE A 222 20.41 3.81 -28.58
CA PHE A 222 20.37 3.31 -29.94
C PHE A 222 20.31 4.46 -30.95
N MET A 223 20.80 4.21 -32.16
CA MET A 223 20.74 5.20 -33.22
C MET A 223 19.29 5.41 -33.67
N SER A 224 18.94 6.67 -33.93
CA SER A 224 17.62 7.02 -34.48
C SER A 224 17.45 6.44 -35.89
N ILE A 225 16.27 5.95 -36.19
CA ILE A 225 15.88 5.60 -37.57
C ILE A 225 15.39 6.91 -38.20
N TYR A 226 16.07 7.35 -39.26
CA TYR A 226 15.63 8.45 -40.10
C TYR A 226 14.82 7.88 -41.27
#